data_143c8b9533f1ef6608411a4f7950c120
#
_entry.id   143c8b9533f1ef6608411a4f7950c120
#
_cell.length_a   1.000
_cell.length_b   1.000
_cell.length_c   1.000
_cell.angle_alpha   90.00
_cell.angle_beta   90.00
_cell.angle_gamma   90.00
#
_symmetry.space_group_name_H-M   'P 1'
#
loop_
_entity.id
_entity.type
_entity.pdbx_description
1 polymer ?
#
loop_
_entity_poly.entity_id
_entity_poly.type
_entity_poly.pdbx_seq_one_letter_code
_entity_poly.pdbx_strand_id
1 'polypeptide(L)'
;MKIKHIVSLVVMTLFFTLFSCSNNEDFTIATGKVIKTVETGDATVTAVSAIVKGKVTDLSRMDAASYNVGVVYGTREDPTTTGQRVVGTIDSLGVVTTRLQGLSKGVTYYYATYVTLEGQLTTFGDVKSFVSTDAKITTDEATNITPTKATLAASMHGLDGIMVEGQTEIRCGFKLSASQNDVEQGVDYAMSSVKNKFSYDLSGLIPGHTYYYIPYFYLGDGVVYGEVKHFKTRPQEMEYVDLGLSVLWAKCNIGAEKEQEIGVLTAFGDPTGLMQSDFLPDYPIVNDISSTVNDIATQADIDGNSMVKSSMPTANQVKELVEKTTQKEETVGGVKGIRFKAANGNSIFMPYTGYRKGQVVTTSDAEGLYWTGSHYDIVNDYSHTLKLSAGSAACGLSTRNLGLAVRSVRKTTGLHPLSNRLVVGDLENNGRIRIELYNEYGATKNAPAVNPAQIKFSKNMVVTFNITGIAGNLKPTAATSHIAGLEFADESWAVNHWSGLSGDKYDATVHGDGTYKVWMETTSNAAGAKVFCIDIKNLAADLIDSSKLKVNVISVDFDR
;
A
#
# COMPACT_ATOMS: atom_id res chain seq x y z
N MET A 1 -70.26 -14.40 -21.23
CA MET A 1 -69.04 -13.66 -20.81
C MET A 1 -69.39 -12.44 -19.96
N LYS A 2 -70.26 -12.55 -18.96
CA LYS A 2 -70.67 -11.45 -18.04
C LYS A 2 -70.81 -11.85 -16.56
N ILE A 3 -70.34 -13.05 -16.17
CA ILE A 3 -70.49 -13.53 -14.80
C ILE A 3 -69.12 -13.53 -14.02
N LYS A 4 -67.99 -13.45 -14.71
CA LYS A 4 -66.67 -13.42 -14.05
C LYS A 4 -66.27 -12.07 -13.43
N HIS A 5 -66.85 -10.93 -13.84
CA HIS A 5 -66.51 -9.63 -13.29
C HIS A 5 -67.30 -9.19 -12.04
N ILE A 6 -68.42 -9.86 -11.75
CA ILE A 6 -69.23 -9.55 -10.56
C ILE A 6 -68.67 -10.24 -9.32
N VAL A 7 -68.07 -11.41 -9.46
CA VAL A 7 -67.46 -12.14 -8.35
C VAL A 7 -66.15 -11.47 -7.87
N SER A 8 -65.43 -10.83 -8.77
CA SER A 8 -64.20 -10.10 -8.43
C SER A 8 -64.46 -8.80 -7.64
N LEU A 9 -65.58 -8.12 -7.89
CA LEU A 9 -65.92 -6.86 -7.22
C LEU A 9 -66.51 -7.08 -5.82
N VAL A 10 -67.21 -8.21 -5.58
CA VAL A 10 -67.76 -8.55 -4.27
C VAL A 10 -66.68 -9.05 -3.30
N VAL A 11 -65.62 -9.72 -3.79
CA VAL A 11 -64.47 -10.14 -2.96
C VAL A 11 -63.63 -8.95 -2.55
N MET A 12 -63.51 -7.89 -3.41
CA MET A 12 -62.73 -6.70 -3.10
C MET A 12 -63.44 -5.76 -2.10
N THR A 13 -64.76 -5.77 -2.08
CA THR A 13 -65.54 -4.96 -1.11
C THR A 13 -65.67 -5.61 0.26
N LEU A 14 -65.55 -6.95 0.37
CA LEU A 14 -65.56 -7.64 1.65
C LEU A 14 -64.21 -7.54 2.42
N PHE A 15 -63.14 -7.23 1.74
CA PHE A 15 -61.83 -7.06 2.38
C PHE A 15 -61.64 -5.66 3.03
N PHE A 16 -62.43 -4.65 2.65
CA PHE A 16 -62.34 -3.30 3.21
C PHE A 16 -63.17 -3.04 4.47
N THR A 17 -64.04 -3.97 4.86
CA THR A 17 -64.93 -3.80 6.04
C THR A 17 -64.44 -4.48 7.31
N LEU A 18 -63.25 -5.11 7.31
CA LEU A 18 -62.69 -5.76 8.49
C LEU A 18 -61.55 -4.97 9.18
N PHE A 19 -61.26 -3.74 8.75
CA PHE A 19 -60.31 -2.88 9.41
C PHE A 19 -60.97 -1.69 10.10
N SER A 20 -61.84 -1.98 11.06
CA SER A 20 -62.29 -0.97 12.00
C SER A 20 -62.10 -1.50 13.42
N CYS A 21 -61.23 -0.79 14.13
CA CYS A 21 -61.03 -0.82 15.58
C CYS A 21 -60.56 -2.10 16.24
N SER A 22 -59.33 -2.12 16.61
CA SER A 22 -58.99 -2.41 18.01
C SER A 22 -57.61 -1.84 18.36
N ASN A 23 -57.56 -1.35 19.56
CA ASN A 23 -56.42 -0.69 20.20
C ASN A 23 -55.13 -1.54 20.17
N ASN A 24 -54.06 -0.87 19.90
CA ASN A 24 -52.70 -1.04 20.43
C ASN A 24 -52.37 -2.38 21.09
N GLU A 25 -52.21 -3.43 20.34
CA GLU A 25 -51.29 -4.51 20.74
C GLU A 25 -51.17 -5.46 19.54
N ASP A 26 -49.99 -5.67 19.08
CA ASP A 26 -49.62 -6.63 18.04
C ASP A 26 -50.23 -6.41 16.63
N PHE A 27 -49.47 -5.69 15.78
CA PHE A 27 -49.84 -5.59 14.37
C PHE A 27 -49.40 -6.84 13.60
N THR A 28 -50.36 -7.71 13.25
CA THR A 28 -50.10 -8.94 12.49
C THR A 28 -50.38 -8.72 11.01
N ILE A 29 -49.38 -8.88 10.16
CA ILE A 29 -49.54 -8.92 8.71
C ILE A 29 -49.97 -10.33 8.29
N ALA A 30 -50.67 -10.46 7.16
CA ALA A 30 -51.13 -11.73 6.59
C ALA A 30 -50.02 -12.80 6.38
N THR A 31 -48.75 -12.43 6.49
CA THR A 31 -47.57 -13.30 6.43
C THR A 31 -47.16 -13.88 7.79
N GLY A 32 -47.85 -13.55 8.88
CA GLY A 32 -47.48 -13.97 10.24
C GLY A 32 -46.27 -13.21 10.83
N LYS A 33 -45.85 -12.11 10.23
CA LYS A 33 -44.76 -11.25 10.71
C LYS A 33 -45.31 -10.20 11.68
N VAL A 34 -44.69 -10.09 12.87
CA VAL A 34 -45.11 -9.17 13.93
C VAL A 34 -43.94 -8.25 14.28
N ILE A 35 -44.18 -6.94 14.25
CA ILE A 35 -43.28 -5.95 14.85
C ILE A 35 -43.91 -5.50 16.16
N LYS A 36 -43.21 -5.72 17.27
CA LYS A 36 -43.73 -5.32 18.57
C LYS A 36 -43.37 -3.89 18.94
N THR A 37 -42.12 -3.51 18.79
CA THR A 37 -41.72 -2.15 19.13
C THR A 37 -40.62 -1.62 18.20
N VAL A 38 -40.70 -0.31 17.93
CA VAL A 38 -39.66 0.49 17.33
C VAL A 38 -39.30 1.59 18.33
N GLU A 39 -38.06 1.63 18.76
CA GLU A 39 -37.57 2.62 19.70
C GLU A 39 -36.62 3.58 19.00
N THR A 40 -36.81 4.86 19.20
CA THR A 40 -35.90 5.88 18.76
C THR A 40 -34.83 6.13 19.83
N GLY A 41 -33.59 5.81 19.56
CA GLY A 41 -32.48 6.09 20.46
C GLY A 41 -32.01 7.54 20.37
N ASP A 42 -31.02 7.88 21.16
CA ASP A 42 -30.45 9.24 21.17
C ASP A 42 -29.56 9.49 19.96
N ALA A 43 -29.49 10.73 19.53
CA ALA A 43 -28.64 11.17 18.43
C ALA A 43 -27.30 11.66 18.94
N THR A 44 -26.22 11.17 18.35
CA THR A 44 -24.89 11.78 18.51
C THR A 44 -24.66 12.75 17.38
N VAL A 45 -24.44 14.00 17.70
CA VAL A 45 -24.62 15.13 16.80
C VAL A 45 -23.33 15.86 16.53
N THR A 46 -23.12 16.24 15.26
CA THR A 46 -22.08 17.16 14.82
C THR A 46 -22.69 18.40 14.14
N ALA A 47 -21.85 19.33 13.67
CA ALA A 47 -22.36 20.52 12.96
C ALA A 47 -23.15 20.17 11.68
N VAL A 48 -22.74 19.11 10.99
CA VAL A 48 -23.26 18.77 9.65
C VAL A 48 -23.80 17.36 9.55
N SER A 49 -23.73 16.56 10.62
CA SER A 49 -24.21 15.18 10.65
C SER A 49 -24.70 14.74 12.02
N ALA A 50 -25.48 13.67 12.08
CA ALA A 50 -25.87 13.00 13.30
C ALA A 50 -25.91 11.48 13.08
N ILE A 51 -25.53 10.71 14.09
CA ILE A 51 -25.74 9.27 14.12
C ILE A 51 -26.87 8.99 15.13
N VAL A 52 -27.88 8.31 14.64
CA VAL A 52 -29.02 7.86 15.45
C VAL A 52 -28.94 6.35 15.58
N LYS A 53 -29.01 5.86 16.82
CA LYS A 53 -29.15 4.43 17.10
C LYS A 53 -30.54 4.18 17.62
N GLY A 54 -31.36 3.46 16.86
CA GLY A 54 -32.66 2.99 17.25
C GLY A 54 -32.68 1.48 17.54
N LYS A 55 -33.80 0.94 17.96
CA LYS A 55 -33.97 -0.49 18.18
C LYS A 55 -35.29 -0.98 17.64
N VAL A 56 -35.26 -2.12 16.98
CA VAL A 56 -36.43 -2.84 16.50
C VAL A 56 -36.45 -4.24 17.14
N THR A 57 -37.50 -4.59 17.82
CA THR A 57 -37.64 -5.91 18.46
C THR A 57 -38.44 -6.89 17.59
N ASP A 58 -38.16 -8.19 17.75
CA ASP A 58 -38.81 -9.31 17.03
C ASP A 58 -38.50 -9.43 15.53
N LEU A 59 -37.31 -9.00 15.11
CA LEU A 59 -36.81 -9.19 13.73
C LEU A 59 -36.37 -10.63 13.42
N SER A 60 -36.16 -11.47 14.41
CA SER A 60 -35.57 -12.83 14.27
C SER A 60 -36.35 -13.80 13.35
N ARG A 61 -37.50 -13.38 12.86
CA ARG A 61 -38.36 -14.16 11.95
C ARG A 61 -38.51 -13.55 10.56
N MET A 62 -37.70 -12.53 10.23
CA MET A 62 -37.82 -11.80 8.97
C MET A 62 -36.57 -11.99 8.11
N ASP A 63 -36.75 -12.25 6.83
CA ASP A 63 -35.70 -12.17 5.85
C ASP A 63 -35.30 -10.71 5.65
N ALA A 64 -33.99 -10.43 5.59
CA ALA A 64 -33.44 -9.08 5.43
C ALA A 64 -33.96 -8.34 4.17
N ALA A 65 -34.38 -9.08 3.15
CA ALA A 65 -34.97 -8.53 1.92
C ALA A 65 -36.44 -8.03 2.07
N SER A 66 -37.08 -8.30 3.20
CA SER A 66 -38.50 -7.99 3.39
C SER A 66 -38.78 -6.72 4.21
N TYR A 67 -37.74 -5.98 4.62
CA TYR A 67 -37.93 -4.76 5.38
C TYR A 67 -36.82 -3.73 5.10
N ASN A 68 -37.14 -2.44 5.28
CA ASN A 68 -36.20 -1.35 5.31
C ASN A 68 -36.25 -0.65 6.67
N VAL A 69 -35.10 -0.32 7.21
CA VAL A 69 -34.95 0.39 8.48
C VAL A 69 -34.17 1.68 8.29
N GLY A 70 -34.37 2.62 9.19
CA GLY A 70 -33.63 3.88 9.15
C GLY A 70 -34.21 4.93 10.06
N VAL A 71 -33.97 6.19 9.72
CA VAL A 71 -34.45 7.35 10.45
C VAL A 71 -35.17 8.30 9.50
N VAL A 72 -36.33 8.79 9.90
CA VAL A 72 -36.99 9.94 9.32
C VAL A 72 -36.64 11.18 10.13
N TYR A 73 -36.29 12.28 9.49
CA TYR A 73 -35.92 13.50 10.18
C TYR A 73 -36.33 14.76 9.41
N GLY A 74 -36.42 15.87 10.12
CA GLY A 74 -36.75 17.18 9.56
C GLY A 74 -36.71 18.27 10.61
N THR A 75 -37.01 19.51 10.21
CA THR A 75 -37.04 20.67 11.10
C THR A 75 -38.42 20.96 11.73
N ARG A 76 -39.43 20.15 11.41
CA ARG A 76 -40.75 20.20 12.01
C ARG A 76 -40.87 19.20 13.15
N GLU A 77 -41.66 19.52 14.17
CA GLU A 77 -41.83 18.70 15.38
C GLU A 77 -42.31 17.27 15.10
N ASP A 78 -43.08 17.05 14.03
CA ASP A 78 -43.42 15.73 13.54
C ASP A 78 -42.80 15.45 12.16
N PRO A 79 -41.68 14.74 12.09
CA PRO A 79 -41.03 14.37 10.85
C PRO A 79 -41.67 13.15 10.19
N THR A 80 -42.57 12.39 10.86
CA THR A 80 -43.08 11.10 10.38
C THR A 80 -43.90 11.26 9.10
N THR A 81 -44.54 12.40 8.91
CA THR A 81 -45.40 12.70 7.76
C THR A 81 -44.66 13.33 6.55
N THR A 82 -43.72 14.23 6.81
CA THR A 82 -43.08 15.04 5.76
C THR A 82 -41.53 15.04 5.83
N GLY A 83 -40.95 14.33 6.78
CA GLY A 83 -39.51 14.27 6.98
C GLY A 83 -38.78 13.50 5.89
N GLN A 84 -37.51 13.77 5.76
CA GLN A 84 -36.62 13.04 4.89
C GLN A 84 -36.28 11.69 5.51
N ARG A 85 -36.39 10.59 4.75
CA ARG A 85 -36.02 9.26 5.19
C ARG A 85 -34.59 8.93 4.77
N VAL A 86 -33.81 8.41 5.70
CA VAL A 86 -32.46 7.90 5.48
C VAL A 86 -32.43 6.43 5.89
N VAL A 87 -32.03 5.58 4.97
CA VAL A 87 -31.88 4.15 5.22
C VAL A 87 -30.67 3.92 6.13
N GLY A 88 -30.86 3.05 7.13
CA GLY A 88 -29.83 2.64 8.08
C GLY A 88 -29.43 1.18 7.92
N THR A 89 -28.50 0.75 8.72
CA THR A 89 -28.12 -0.65 8.89
C THR A 89 -28.75 -1.19 10.18
N ILE A 90 -28.99 -2.49 10.23
CA ILE A 90 -29.48 -3.17 11.43
C ILE A 90 -28.60 -4.37 11.75
N ASP A 91 -28.26 -4.55 13.02
CA ASP A 91 -27.48 -5.68 13.49
C ASP A 91 -28.36 -6.86 13.97
N SER A 92 -27.72 -7.96 14.35
CA SER A 92 -28.38 -9.17 14.85
C SER A 92 -29.14 -8.99 16.18
N LEU A 93 -28.87 -7.88 16.89
CA LEU A 93 -29.54 -7.52 18.14
C LEU A 93 -30.71 -6.55 17.92
N GLY A 94 -31.00 -6.21 16.66
CA GLY A 94 -32.08 -5.31 16.28
C GLY A 94 -31.70 -3.82 16.43
N VAL A 95 -30.44 -3.48 16.60
CA VAL A 95 -29.99 -2.08 16.68
C VAL A 95 -29.91 -1.49 15.27
N VAL A 96 -30.70 -0.46 15.03
CA VAL A 96 -30.71 0.33 13.79
C VAL A 96 -29.73 1.46 13.93
N THR A 97 -28.73 1.53 13.06
CA THR A 97 -27.77 2.65 12.99
C THR A 97 -28.00 3.43 11.70
N THR A 98 -28.25 4.72 11.83
CA THR A 98 -28.48 5.61 10.68
C THR A 98 -27.64 6.86 10.81
N ARG A 99 -26.95 7.24 9.73
CA ARG A 99 -26.14 8.47 9.65
C ARG A 99 -26.90 9.54 8.87
N LEU A 100 -27.24 10.64 9.52
CA LEU A 100 -27.81 11.83 8.90
C LEU A 100 -26.67 12.75 8.46
N GLN A 101 -26.74 13.30 7.26
CA GLN A 101 -25.72 14.18 6.69
C GLN A 101 -26.36 15.46 6.13
N GLY A 102 -25.53 16.48 5.88
CA GLY A 102 -25.99 17.75 5.31
C GLY A 102 -26.83 18.59 6.26
N LEU A 103 -26.64 18.41 7.57
CA LEU A 103 -27.34 19.20 8.58
C LEU A 103 -26.80 20.64 8.61
N SER A 104 -27.71 21.59 8.90
CA SER A 104 -27.34 22.99 9.11
C SER A 104 -27.03 23.24 10.59
N LYS A 105 -25.93 23.92 10.86
CA LYS A 105 -25.45 24.26 12.19
C LYS A 105 -26.49 25.02 13.02
N GLY A 106 -26.63 24.64 14.30
CA GLY A 106 -27.50 25.33 15.27
C GLY A 106 -29.00 25.13 15.00
N VAL A 107 -29.36 24.25 14.07
CA VAL A 107 -30.74 23.97 13.73
C VAL A 107 -31.25 22.79 14.56
N THR A 108 -32.47 22.94 15.10
CA THR A 108 -33.17 21.84 15.77
C THR A 108 -33.76 20.91 14.72
N TYR A 109 -33.43 19.64 14.82
CA TYR A 109 -33.99 18.57 14.02
C TYR A 109 -34.79 17.63 14.90
N TYR A 110 -35.96 17.22 14.40
CA TYR A 110 -36.81 16.20 14.99
C TYR A 110 -36.64 14.93 14.19
N TYR A 111 -36.62 13.77 14.85
CA TYR A 111 -36.35 12.50 14.18
C TYR A 111 -37.03 11.34 14.88
N ALA A 112 -37.31 10.29 14.11
CA ALA A 112 -37.82 9.01 14.61
C ALA A 112 -37.19 7.86 13.84
N THR A 113 -36.89 6.77 14.54
CA THR A 113 -36.50 5.50 13.89
C THR A 113 -37.71 4.90 13.21
N TYR A 114 -37.53 4.32 12.04
CA TYR A 114 -38.61 3.64 11.32
C TYR A 114 -38.22 2.22 10.87
N VAL A 115 -39.23 1.37 10.70
CA VAL A 115 -39.15 0.14 9.93
C VAL A 115 -40.30 0.11 8.95
N THR A 116 -40.01 -0.17 7.67
CA THR A 116 -41.00 -0.34 6.61
C THR A 116 -41.00 -1.80 6.17
N LEU A 117 -42.12 -2.47 6.24
CA LEU A 117 -42.27 -3.83 5.79
C LEU A 117 -42.83 -3.89 4.39
N GLU A 118 -42.15 -4.65 3.50
CA GLU A 118 -42.59 -4.92 2.12
C GLU A 118 -42.98 -3.65 1.33
N GLY A 119 -42.39 -2.48 1.70
CA GLY A 119 -42.64 -1.20 1.05
C GLY A 119 -44.01 -0.57 1.31
N GLN A 120 -44.84 -1.15 2.16
CA GLN A 120 -46.23 -0.71 2.31
C GLN A 120 -46.57 -0.10 3.68
N LEU A 121 -46.10 -0.71 4.76
CA LEU A 121 -46.39 -0.26 6.12
C LEU A 121 -45.13 0.22 6.80
N THR A 122 -45.17 1.43 7.36
CA THR A 122 -44.09 2.00 8.15
C THR A 122 -44.53 2.18 9.59
N THR A 123 -43.76 1.62 10.52
CA THR A 123 -43.90 1.85 11.95
C THR A 123 -42.76 2.76 12.42
N PHE A 124 -43.08 3.73 13.27
CA PHE A 124 -42.15 4.70 13.80
C PHE A 124 -41.99 4.54 15.31
N GLY A 125 -40.81 4.80 15.82
CA GLY A 125 -40.58 5.02 17.25
C GLY A 125 -40.97 6.46 17.66
N ASP A 126 -40.82 6.74 18.95
CA ASP A 126 -41.10 8.08 19.49
C ASP A 126 -40.25 9.16 18.78
N VAL A 127 -40.87 10.34 18.60
CA VAL A 127 -40.15 11.48 18.04
C VAL A 127 -39.24 12.09 19.10
N LYS A 128 -37.96 12.22 18.76
CA LYS A 128 -36.96 12.94 19.56
C LYS A 128 -36.42 14.15 18.78
N SER A 129 -35.66 15.00 19.46
CA SER A 129 -35.03 16.13 18.83
C SER A 129 -33.57 16.29 19.26
N PHE A 130 -32.79 16.95 18.41
CA PHE A 130 -31.45 17.41 18.72
C PHE A 130 -31.17 18.76 18.07
N VAL A 131 -30.16 19.46 18.56
CA VAL A 131 -29.61 20.67 17.93
C VAL A 131 -28.24 20.30 17.36
N SER A 132 -28.01 20.61 16.07
CA SER A 132 -26.70 20.39 15.44
C SER A 132 -25.59 21.21 16.10
N THR A 133 -24.42 20.62 16.27
CA THR A 133 -23.27 21.24 16.96
C THR A 133 -22.20 21.70 15.97
N ASP A 134 -21.20 22.43 16.47
CA ASP A 134 -20.00 22.84 15.72
C ASP A 134 -18.88 21.82 15.71
N ALA A 135 -19.05 20.70 16.40
CA ALA A 135 -17.99 19.70 16.53
C ALA A 135 -17.56 19.19 15.14
N LYS A 136 -16.32 19.45 14.79
CA LYS A 136 -15.69 19.03 13.53
C LYS A 136 -14.22 18.71 13.74
N ILE A 137 -13.64 18.03 12.76
CA ILE A 137 -12.23 17.70 12.74
C ILE A 137 -11.59 18.17 11.42
N THR A 138 -10.45 18.81 11.52
CA THR A 138 -9.62 19.18 10.37
C THR A 138 -8.50 18.15 10.24
N THR A 139 -8.36 17.58 9.06
CA THR A 139 -7.29 16.66 8.70
C THR A 139 -6.08 17.45 8.24
N ASP A 140 -4.95 17.32 8.92
CA ASP A 140 -3.68 17.93 8.49
C ASP A 140 -3.02 17.05 7.42
N GLU A 141 -2.10 17.61 6.63
CA GLU A 141 -1.26 16.84 5.71
C GLU A 141 -0.31 15.93 6.49
N ALA A 142 -0.04 14.75 5.93
CA ALA A 142 0.95 13.84 6.50
C ALA A 142 2.36 14.45 6.37
N THR A 143 3.16 14.32 7.43
CA THR A 143 4.52 14.87 7.51
C THR A 143 5.54 13.78 7.85
N ASN A 144 6.84 14.11 7.88
CA ASN A 144 7.93 13.18 8.21
C ASN A 144 7.88 11.87 7.41
N ILE A 145 7.46 11.98 6.13
CA ILE A 145 7.29 10.82 5.26
C ILE A 145 8.67 10.28 4.87
N THR A 146 8.91 9.03 5.24
CA THR A 146 10.09 8.23 4.88
C THR A 146 9.67 6.98 4.09
N PRO A 147 10.55 6.06 3.75
CA PRO A 147 10.14 4.79 3.15
C PRO A 147 9.18 3.96 4.02
N THR A 148 9.30 4.04 5.35
CA THR A 148 8.57 3.17 6.27
C THR A 148 7.80 3.88 7.38
N LYS A 149 7.81 5.22 7.38
CA LYS A 149 7.19 6.02 8.45
C LYS A 149 6.46 7.24 7.88
N ALA A 150 5.47 7.72 8.62
CA ALA A 150 4.82 9.00 8.40
C ALA A 150 4.19 9.49 9.71
N THR A 151 4.06 10.80 9.87
CA THR A 151 3.32 11.40 10.99
C THR A 151 1.99 11.93 10.46
N LEU A 152 0.89 11.46 11.02
CA LEU A 152 -0.46 11.98 10.80
C LEU A 152 -0.80 12.98 11.90
N ALA A 153 -1.55 14.04 11.57
CA ALA A 153 -2.04 15.00 12.54
C ALA A 153 -3.46 15.47 12.20
N ALA A 154 -4.21 15.88 13.22
CA ALA A 154 -5.55 16.42 13.06
C ALA A 154 -5.89 17.37 14.22
N SER A 155 -6.85 18.27 13.96
CA SER A 155 -7.34 19.24 14.92
C SER A 155 -8.84 19.14 15.10
N MET A 156 -9.29 19.03 16.35
CA MET A 156 -10.70 19.00 16.75
C MET A 156 -11.18 20.41 17.06
N HIS A 157 -12.40 20.76 16.66
CA HIS A 157 -13.01 22.06 16.85
C HIS A 157 -14.44 21.92 17.39
N GLY A 158 -14.95 22.98 18.02
CA GLY A 158 -16.33 23.04 18.51
C GLY A 158 -16.58 22.10 19.69
N LEU A 159 -15.55 21.83 20.49
CA LEU A 159 -15.66 20.96 21.68
C LEU A 159 -15.92 21.73 22.98
N ASP A 160 -15.95 23.08 22.92
CA ASP A 160 -16.19 23.92 24.09
C ASP A 160 -17.59 23.68 24.62
N GLY A 161 -17.67 23.25 25.87
CA GLY A 161 -18.93 22.91 26.55
C GLY A 161 -19.51 21.52 26.23
N ILE A 162 -18.83 20.70 25.41
CA ILE A 162 -19.28 19.34 25.03
C ILE A 162 -18.63 18.26 25.89
N MET A 163 -17.57 18.60 26.63
CA MET A 163 -16.92 17.65 27.55
C MET A 163 -17.91 17.27 28.64
N VAL A 164 -18.31 16.01 28.69
CA VAL A 164 -19.16 15.47 29.74
C VAL A 164 -18.44 15.62 31.10
N GLU A 165 -19.15 16.04 32.11
CA GLU A 165 -18.60 16.20 33.45
C GLU A 165 -17.89 14.91 33.90
N GLY A 166 -16.58 15.01 34.19
CA GLY A 166 -15.73 13.88 34.54
C GLY A 166 -14.95 13.24 33.37
N GLN A 167 -15.14 13.64 32.11
CA GLN A 167 -14.38 13.16 30.99
C GLN A 167 -13.10 14.01 30.81
N THR A 168 -11.94 13.43 31.11
CA THR A 168 -10.63 14.11 31.00
C THR A 168 -9.96 13.95 29.63
N GLU A 169 -10.40 12.98 28.85
CA GLU A 169 -9.78 12.64 27.56
C GLU A 169 -10.85 12.35 26.50
N ILE A 170 -10.55 12.73 25.26
CA ILE A 170 -11.37 12.41 24.09
C ILE A 170 -10.73 11.22 23.38
N ARG A 171 -11.47 10.14 23.18
CA ARG A 171 -11.06 9.04 22.32
C ARG A 171 -11.03 9.51 20.88
N CYS A 172 -9.88 9.39 20.25
CA CYS A 172 -9.66 9.81 18.88
C CYS A 172 -8.67 8.87 18.19
N GLY A 173 -8.40 9.10 16.92
CA GLY A 173 -7.43 8.31 16.19
C GLY A 173 -7.46 8.56 14.71
N PHE A 174 -6.81 7.67 14.00
CA PHE A 174 -6.76 7.64 12.55
C PHE A 174 -7.12 6.23 12.06
N LYS A 175 -7.89 6.17 10.98
CA LYS A 175 -8.02 4.96 10.22
C LYS A 175 -7.17 5.05 8.96
N LEU A 176 -6.50 3.95 8.62
CA LEU A 176 -5.56 3.87 7.51
C LEU A 176 -5.93 2.72 6.58
N SER A 177 -5.95 2.97 5.28
CA SER A 177 -6.23 1.98 4.25
C SER A 177 -5.35 2.20 3.01
N ALA A 178 -5.16 1.17 2.21
CA ALA A 178 -4.59 1.27 0.86
C ALA A 178 -5.63 1.71 -0.20
N SER A 179 -6.91 1.74 0.16
CA SER A 179 -8.04 2.13 -0.69
C SER A 179 -8.77 3.33 -0.09
N GLN A 180 -9.07 4.33 -0.91
CA GLN A 180 -9.83 5.51 -0.48
C GLN A 180 -11.26 5.15 -0.05
N ASN A 181 -11.87 4.19 -0.74
CA ASN A 181 -13.25 3.81 -0.49
C ASN A 181 -13.43 3.02 0.83
N ASP A 182 -12.37 2.35 1.28
CA ASP A 182 -12.39 1.46 2.44
C ASP A 182 -11.70 2.07 3.68
N VAL A 183 -11.40 3.38 3.66
CA VAL A 183 -10.62 4.01 4.73
C VAL A 183 -11.33 4.02 6.07
N GLU A 184 -12.65 4.10 6.11
CA GLU A 184 -13.44 4.04 7.36
C GLU A 184 -13.40 2.63 8.00
N GLN A 185 -13.16 1.59 7.23
CA GLN A 185 -12.96 0.20 7.68
C GLN A 185 -11.48 -0.17 7.82
N GLY A 186 -10.60 0.78 7.53
CA GLY A 186 -9.15 0.58 7.58
C GLY A 186 -8.61 0.27 8.98
N VAL A 187 -7.31 0.01 9.04
CA VAL A 187 -6.61 -0.26 10.31
C VAL A 187 -6.77 0.91 11.26
N ASP A 188 -7.16 0.62 12.48
CA ASP A 188 -7.47 1.62 13.51
C ASP A 188 -6.24 1.90 14.38
N TYR A 189 -5.79 3.15 14.36
CA TYR A 189 -4.75 3.69 15.23
C TYR A 189 -5.40 4.57 16.30
N ALA A 190 -6.09 3.90 17.24
CA ALA A 190 -6.82 4.52 18.32
C ALA A 190 -5.89 5.13 19.37
N MET A 191 -6.28 6.29 19.90
CA MET A 191 -5.58 7.01 20.94
C MET A 191 -6.56 7.83 21.80
N SER A 192 -6.06 8.44 22.85
CA SER A 192 -6.79 9.43 23.64
C SER A 192 -6.05 10.77 23.64
N SER A 193 -6.78 11.86 23.61
CA SER A 193 -6.20 13.20 23.67
C SER A 193 -6.94 14.10 24.64
N VAL A 194 -6.17 14.84 25.44
CA VAL A 194 -6.65 15.93 26.31
C VAL A 194 -6.64 17.29 25.60
N LYS A 195 -6.13 17.34 24.37
CA LYS A 195 -5.97 18.56 23.59
C LYS A 195 -6.80 18.48 22.31
N ASN A 196 -7.17 19.65 21.80
CA ASN A 196 -7.89 19.77 20.53
C ASN A 196 -7.03 19.40 19.29
N LYS A 197 -5.75 19.07 19.48
CA LYS A 197 -4.86 18.61 18.42
C LYS A 197 -4.19 17.30 18.83
N PHE A 198 -4.13 16.35 17.92
CA PHE A 198 -3.48 15.06 18.14
C PHE A 198 -2.70 14.63 16.90
N SER A 199 -1.70 13.78 17.10
CA SER A 199 -0.87 13.22 16.05
C SER A 199 -0.52 11.77 16.36
N TYR A 200 -0.20 11.02 15.31
CA TYR A 200 0.22 9.63 15.42
C TYR A 200 1.40 9.36 14.48
N ASP A 201 2.47 8.78 15.02
CA ASP A 201 3.64 8.38 14.24
C ASP A 201 3.47 6.95 13.75
N LEU A 202 3.20 6.82 12.47
CA LEU A 202 3.11 5.54 11.78
C LEU A 202 4.50 4.96 11.54
N SER A 203 4.62 3.64 11.67
CA SER A 203 5.82 2.88 11.32
C SER A 203 5.46 1.54 10.69
N GLY A 204 6.43 0.87 10.05
CA GLY A 204 6.19 -0.40 9.39
C GLY A 204 5.41 -0.29 8.07
N LEU A 205 5.38 0.91 7.48
CA LEU A 205 4.77 1.15 6.18
C LEU A 205 5.62 0.55 5.05
N ILE A 206 4.98 0.23 3.94
CA ILE A 206 5.67 -0.26 2.75
C ILE A 206 6.25 0.92 1.96
N PRO A 207 7.50 0.85 1.53
CA PRO A 207 8.10 1.88 0.68
C PRO A 207 7.33 2.10 -0.62
N GLY A 208 7.21 3.36 -1.09
CA GLY A 208 6.57 3.77 -2.35
C GLY A 208 5.09 3.46 -2.48
N HIS A 209 4.43 3.11 -1.39
CA HIS A 209 3.02 2.77 -1.36
C HIS A 209 2.16 4.00 -1.02
N THR A 210 0.97 4.06 -1.60
CA THR A 210 -0.01 5.12 -1.30
C THR A 210 -0.97 4.65 -0.23
N TYR A 211 -1.13 5.46 0.82
CA TYR A 211 -2.05 5.23 1.91
C TYR A 211 -3.07 6.36 2.00
N TYR A 212 -4.31 6.00 2.28
CA TYR A 212 -5.40 6.91 2.58
C TYR A 212 -5.69 6.89 4.08
N TYR A 213 -5.95 8.03 4.67
CA TYR A 213 -6.25 8.12 6.09
C TYR A 213 -7.37 9.08 6.37
N ILE A 214 -8.10 8.81 7.45
CA ILE A 214 -9.18 9.65 7.96
C ILE A 214 -9.04 9.76 9.48
N PRO A 215 -8.93 10.97 10.04
CA PRO A 215 -8.97 11.15 11.48
C PRO A 215 -10.39 11.04 11.98
N TYR A 216 -10.53 10.62 13.23
CA TYR A 216 -11.81 10.55 13.90
C TYR A 216 -11.68 10.90 15.39
N PHE A 217 -12.80 11.28 16.01
CA PHE A 217 -12.95 11.29 17.45
C PHE A 217 -14.37 10.87 17.84
N TYR A 218 -14.51 10.40 19.09
CA TYR A 218 -15.80 10.02 19.63
C TYR A 218 -16.46 11.21 20.34
N LEU A 219 -17.73 11.40 20.05
CA LEU A 219 -18.61 12.35 20.74
C LEU A 219 -19.80 11.55 21.29
N GLY A 220 -19.76 11.24 22.59
CA GLY A 220 -20.65 10.24 23.15
C GLY A 220 -20.47 8.87 22.47
N ASP A 221 -21.55 8.26 22.01
CA ASP A 221 -21.51 6.98 21.27
C ASP A 221 -21.28 7.15 19.75
N GLY A 222 -21.24 8.38 19.25
CA GLY A 222 -21.04 8.65 17.82
C GLY A 222 -19.60 8.94 17.47
N VAL A 223 -19.28 8.84 16.20
CA VAL A 223 -17.97 9.10 15.63
C VAL A 223 -18.04 10.29 14.69
N VAL A 224 -17.17 11.28 14.89
CA VAL A 224 -16.95 12.40 13.98
C VAL A 224 -15.74 12.10 13.14
N TYR A 225 -15.87 12.10 11.82
CA TYR A 225 -14.78 11.90 10.88
C TYR A 225 -14.35 13.22 10.25
N GLY A 226 -13.05 13.36 9.97
CA GLY A 226 -12.49 14.44 9.17
C GLY A 226 -12.58 14.15 7.67
N GLU A 227 -11.82 14.90 6.89
CA GLU A 227 -11.65 14.65 5.47
C GLU A 227 -10.66 13.50 5.23
N VAL A 228 -10.91 12.71 4.19
CA VAL A 228 -9.96 11.69 3.73
C VAL A 228 -8.80 12.40 3.03
N LYS A 229 -7.59 12.11 3.48
CA LYS A 229 -6.35 12.50 2.81
C LYS A 229 -5.52 11.29 2.46
N HIS A 230 -4.47 11.50 1.69
CA HIS A 230 -3.55 10.45 1.32
C HIS A 230 -2.10 10.96 1.37
N PHE A 231 -1.18 10.02 1.48
CA PHE A 231 0.24 10.25 1.31
C PHE A 231 0.88 9.06 0.60
N LYS A 232 2.02 9.28 -0.02
CA LYS A 232 2.84 8.22 -0.59
C LYS A 232 4.16 8.16 0.19
N THR A 233 4.51 6.98 0.71
CA THR A 233 5.83 6.74 1.32
C THR A 233 6.92 6.94 0.28
N ARG A 234 8.11 7.31 0.74
CA ARG A 234 9.26 7.44 -0.18
C ARG A 234 9.64 6.06 -0.73
N PRO A 235 10.16 6.03 -1.94
CA PRO A 235 10.81 4.84 -2.47
C PRO A 235 11.98 4.38 -1.58
N GLN A 236 12.33 3.10 -1.69
CA GLN A 236 13.52 2.50 -1.13
C GLN A 236 14.45 2.08 -2.26
N GLU A 237 15.62 2.68 -2.36
CA GLU A 237 16.65 2.19 -3.28
C GLU A 237 17.19 0.85 -2.77
N MET A 238 17.13 -0.18 -3.63
CA MET A 238 17.60 -1.52 -3.30
C MET A 238 18.87 -1.85 -4.08
N GLU A 239 19.95 -2.13 -3.35
CA GLU A 239 21.18 -2.72 -3.92
C GLU A 239 21.01 -4.23 -3.99
N TYR A 240 21.37 -4.83 -5.13
CA TYR A 240 21.33 -6.28 -5.37
C TYR A 240 22.74 -6.83 -5.53
N VAL A 241 22.99 -8.00 -4.93
CA VAL A 241 24.27 -8.67 -4.91
C VAL A 241 24.19 -9.94 -5.77
N ASP A 242 25.13 -10.08 -6.70
CA ASP A 242 25.31 -11.29 -7.48
C ASP A 242 26.08 -12.33 -6.65
N LEU A 243 25.40 -13.37 -6.23
CA LEU A 243 25.98 -14.50 -5.53
C LEU A 243 26.37 -15.66 -6.48
N GLY A 244 26.30 -15.46 -7.81
CA GLY A 244 26.48 -16.52 -8.79
C GLY A 244 25.34 -17.55 -8.77
N LEU A 245 24.18 -17.18 -8.25
CA LEU A 245 22.96 -17.98 -8.18
C LEU A 245 22.01 -17.65 -9.34
N SER A 246 20.86 -18.34 -9.36
CA SER A 246 19.83 -18.11 -10.40
C SER A 246 19.19 -16.72 -10.35
N VAL A 247 19.36 -16.00 -9.24
CA VAL A 247 18.84 -14.64 -9.01
C VAL A 247 19.87 -13.78 -8.27
N LEU A 248 19.76 -12.46 -8.42
CA LEU A 248 20.42 -11.49 -7.55
C LEU A 248 19.63 -11.37 -6.25
N TRP A 249 20.32 -11.22 -5.15
CA TRP A 249 19.72 -11.07 -3.81
C TRP A 249 19.87 -9.62 -3.32
N ALA A 250 18.80 -9.05 -2.82
CA ALA A 250 18.85 -7.72 -2.21
C ALA A 250 19.83 -7.70 -1.02
N LYS A 251 20.57 -6.60 -0.87
CA LYS A 251 21.50 -6.41 0.24
C LYS A 251 20.79 -6.21 1.57
N CYS A 252 19.61 -5.57 1.55
CA CYS A 252 18.79 -5.26 2.72
C CYS A 252 17.40 -5.91 2.61
N ASN A 253 16.69 -6.03 3.73
CA ASN A 253 15.29 -6.41 3.75
C ASN A 253 14.41 -5.27 3.20
N ILE A 254 13.20 -5.58 2.76
CA ILE A 254 12.23 -4.55 2.39
C ILE A 254 11.96 -3.68 3.62
N GLY A 255 12.05 -2.36 3.45
CA GLY A 255 11.90 -1.37 4.51
C GLY A 255 13.13 -1.16 5.39
N ALA A 256 14.28 -1.77 5.06
CA ALA A 256 15.56 -1.59 5.75
C ALA A 256 16.54 -0.78 4.90
N GLU A 257 17.22 0.19 5.49
CA GLU A 257 18.28 0.98 4.84
C GLU A 257 19.66 0.30 4.96
N LYS A 258 19.85 -0.53 5.98
CA LYS A 258 21.11 -1.25 6.27
C LYS A 258 20.89 -2.74 6.35
N GLU A 259 21.91 -3.53 6.04
CA GLU A 259 21.82 -4.99 5.99
C GLU A 259 21.44 -5.65 7.32
N GLN A 260 21.73 -5.01 8.45
CA GLN A 260 21.40 -5.51 9.80
C GLN A 260 20.01 -5.12 10.30
N GLU A 261 19.25 -4.29 9.57
CA GLU A 261 17.91 -3.88 9.98
C GLU A 261 16.88 -4.95 9.59
N ILE A 262 15.90 -5.14 10.46
CA ILE A 262 14.84 -6.14 10.27
C ILE A 262 13.96 -5.80 9.06
N GLY A 263 13.71 -4.50 8.85
CA GLY A 263 12.77 -4.02 7.83
C GLY A 263 11.32 -4.18 8.25
N VAL A 264 10.43 -4.33 7.28
CA VAL A 264 8.98 -4.46 7.48
C VAL A 264 8.61 -5.94 7.61
N LEU A 265 7.74 -6.24 8.58
CA LEU A 265 7.19 -7.59 8.79
C LEU A 265 5.76 -7.64 8.27
N THR A 266 5.51 -8.39 7.20
CA THR A 266 4.20 -8.46 6.53
C THR A 266 3.61 -9.86 6.56
N ALA A 267 2.28 -9.97 6.57
CA ALA A 267 1.60 -11.25 6.36
C ALA A 267 1.82 -11.75 4.93
N PHE A 268 1.71 -13.06 4.74
CA PHE A 268 1.87 -13.66 3.41
C PHE A 268 0.76 -13.19 2.45
N GLY A 269 1.15 -12.61 1.33
CA GLY A 269 0.22 -12.12 0.32
C GLY A 269 -0.40 -10.73 0.61
N ASP A 270 0.11 -10.02 1.62
CA ASP A 270 -0.28 -8.65 1.94
C ASP A 270 0.72 -7.65 1.32
N PRO A 271 0.40 -7.04 0.17
CA PRO A 271 1.27 -6.06 -0.46
C PRO A 271 1.19 -4.66 0.19
N THR A 272 0.25 -4.46 1.13
CA THR A 272 0.00 -3.15 1.75
C THR A 272 0.68 -2.97 3.10
N GLY A 273 1.06 -4.07 3.78
CA GLY A 273 1.59 -4.08 5.14
C GLY A 273 0.54 -3.80 6.22
N LEU A 274 -0.73 -3.64 5.84
CA LEU A 274 -1.81 -3.28 6.76
C LEU A 274 -2.54 -4.48 7.37
N MET A 275 -2.29 -5.68 6.85
CA MET A 275 -2.89 -6.90 7.41
C MET A 275 -2.18 -7.28 8.71
N GLN A 276 -2.75 -6.82 9.83
CA GLN A 276 -2.21 -7.02 11.18
C GLN A 276 -3.12 -7.90 12.05
N SER A 277 -3.93 -8.76 11.43
CA SER A 277 -4.80 -9.69 12.13
C SER A 277 -4.02 -10.88 12.68
N ASP A 278 -4.45 -11.41 13.84
CA ASP A 278 -4.01 -12.71 14.35
C ASP A 278 -4.66 -13.88 13.62
N PHE A 279 -5.70 -13.60 12.84
CA PHE A 279 -6.46 -14.60 12.08
C PHE A 279 -5.84 -14.80 10.71
N LEU A 280 -5.99 -16.02 10.20
CA LEU A 280 -5.61 -16.33 8.82
C LEU A 280 -6.43 -15.48 7.85
N PRO A 281 -5.81 -15.04 6.74
CA PRO A 281 -6.56 -14.37 5.68
C PRO A 281 -7.71 -15.25 5.19
N ASP A 282 -8.90 -14.67 5.05
CA ASP A 282 -10.13 -15.37 4.64
C ASP A 282 -10.21 -15.64 3.12
N TYR A 283 -9.07 -15.61 2.44
CA TYR A 283 -8.99 -15.94 1.02
C TYR A 283 -7.96 -17.06 0.76
N PRO A 284 -8.28 -18.02 -0.09
CA PRO A 284 -7.35 -19.07 -0.45
C PRO A 284 -6.23 -18.49 -1.35
N ILE A 285 -4.98 -18.75 -0.98
CA ILE A 285 -3.84 -18.56 -1.88
C ILE A 285 -3.46 -19.95 -2.37
N VAL A 286 -3.73 -20.21 -3.64
CA VAL A 286 -3.55 -21.52 -4.27
C VAL A 286 -2.35 -21.59 -5.20
N ASN A 287 -1.62 -20.48 -5.39
CA ASN A 287 -0.48 -20.39 -6.29
C ASN A 287 0.64 -19.58 -5.67
N ASP A 288 1.84 -19.72 -6.21
CA ASP A 288 2.95 -18.85 -5.86
C ASP A 288 2.61 -17.38 -6.17
N ILE A 289 2.94 -16.50 -5.23
CA ILE A 289 2.66 -15.06 -5.34
C ILE A 289 3.84 -14.27 -5.89
N SER A 290 5.01 -14.87 -6.07
CA SER A 290 6.20 -14.20 -6.61
C SER A 290 5.89 -13.48 -7.93
N SER A 291 6.22 -12.20 -8.01
CA SER A 291 5.95 -11.32 -9.17
C SER A 291 4.45 -11.06 -9.47
N THR A 292 3.55 -11.35 -8.54
CA THR A 292 2.12 -11.03 -8.66
C THR A 292 1.78 -9.73 -7.93
N VAL A 293 0.52 -9.31 -7.97
CA VAL A 293 0.00 -8.15 -7.23
C VAL A 293 0.04 -8.35 -5.70
N ASN A 294 0.12 -9.60 -5.24
CA ASN A 294 0.21 -9.96 -3.83
C ASN A 294 1.67 -10.07 -3.34
N ASP A 295 2.63 -9.86 -4.22
CA ASP A 295 4.05 -9.86 -3.89
C ASP A 295 4.47 -8.47 -3.41
N ILE A 296 4.80 -8.36 -2.13
CA ILE A 296 5.24 -7.10 -1.53
C ILE A 296 6.53 -6.57 -2.18
N ALA A 297 7.42 -7.44 -2.64
CA ALA A 297 8.66 -7.02 -3.28
C ALA A 297 8.39 -6.31 -4.61
N THR A 298 7.33 -6.70 -5.32
CA THR A 298 6.88 -6.03 -6.54
C THR A 298 6.33 -4.62 -6.25
N GLN A 299 5.72 -4.43 -5.09
CA GLN A 299 5.20 -3.12 -4.65
C GLN A 299 6.31 -2.21 -4.11
N ALA A 300 7.29 -2.80 -3.44
CA ALA A 300 8.43 -2.08 -2.86
C ALA A 300 9.50 -1.72 -3.89
N ASP A 301 9.42 -2.24 -5.10
CA ASP A 301 10.38 -1.93 -6.17
C ASP A 301 10.07 -0.59 -6.81
N ILE A 302 10.80 0.42 -6.39
CA ILE A 302 10.30 1.78 -6.42
C ILE A 302 11.24 2.72 -7.10
N ASP A 303 11.97 2.23 -8.01
CA ASP A 303 12.80 3.10 -8.82
C ASP A 303 11.99 4.05 -9.73
N GLY A 304 10.66 4.00 -9.65
CA GLY A 304 9.77 4.73 -10.56
C GLY A 304 9.88 4.24 -12.01
N ASN A 305 10.85 3.39 -12.26
CA ASN A 305 11.23 2.82 -13.53
C ASN A 305 11.13 1.29 -13.41
N SER A 306 9.92 0.78 -13.40
CA SER A 306 9.54 -0.60 -13.05
C SER A 306 9.93 -1.67 -14.08
N MET A 307 11.02 -1.49 -14.79
CA MET A 307 11.38 -2.36 -15.90
C MET A 307 12.00 -3.68 -15.50
N VAL A 308 12.74 -3.69 -14.39
CA VAL A 308 13.25 -4.93 -13.79
C VAL A 308 12.68 -5.03 -12.39
N LYS A 309 11.52 -5.65 -12.28
CA LYS A 309 10.83 -5.79 -11.01
C LYS A 309 11.56 -6.75 -10.09
N SER A 310 11.62 -6.37 -8.83
CA SER A 310 11.96 -7.29 -7.75
C SER A 310 10.80 -8.24 -7.50
N SER A 311 11.10 -9.37 -6.89
CA SER A 311 10.09 -10.32 -6.43
C SER A 311 10.50 -10.93 -5.09
N MET A 312 9.53 -11.52 -4.40
CA MET A 312 9.84 -12.46 -3.33
C MET A 312 10.58 -13.67 -3.93
N PRO A 313 11.59 -14.23 -3.23
CA PRO A 313 12.24 -15.45 -3.70
C PRO A 313 11.26 -16.61 -3.70
N THR A 314 11.40 -17.54 -4.64
CA THR A 314 10.70 -18.82 -4.58
C THR A 314 11.36 -19.75 -3.57
N ALA A 315 10.66 -20.80 -3.11
CA ALA A 315 11.23 -21.83 -2.25
C ALA A 315 12.48 -22.49 -2.88
N ASN A 316 12.49 -22.69 -4.20
CA ASN A 316 13.65 -23.24 -4.91
C ASN A 316 14.85 -22.29 -4.91
N GLN A 317 14.64 -20.98 -5.02
CA GLN A 317 15.73 -19.99 -4.91
C GLN A 317 16.28 -19.91 -3.49
N VAL A 318 15.45 -20.04 -2.47
CA VAL A 318 15.89 -20.14 -1.08
C VAL A 318 16.69 -21.44 -0.86
N LYS A 319 16.23 -22.56 -1.41
CA LYS A 319 16.98 -23.82 -1.37
C LYS A 319 18.35 -23.67 -2.05
N GLU A 320 18.39 -23.03 -3.22
CA GLU A 320 19.64 -22.75 -3.93
C GLU A 320 20.59 -21.87 -3.08
N LEU A 321 20.08 -20.80 -2.44
CA LEU A 321 20.87 -19.95 -1.55
C LEU A 321 21.51 -20.78 -0.41
N VAL A 322 20.71 -21.64 0.24
CA VAL A 322 21.16 -22.46 1.36
C VAL A 322 22.19 -23.51 0.91
N GLU A 323 21.99 -24.15 -0.24
CA GLU A 323 22.85 -25.24 -0.71
C GLU A 323 24.15 -24.77 -1.37
N LYS A 324 24.13 -23.59 -2.02
CA LYS A 324 25.27 -23.11 -2.83
C LYS A 324 26.11 -22.02 -2.17
N THR A 325 25.78 -21.61 -0.94
CA THR A 325 26.58 -20.65 -0.18
C THR A 325 27.09 -21.23 1.14
N THR A 326 28.19 -20.69 1.64
CA THR A 326 28.64 -21.00 3.01
C THR A 326 27.92 -20.04 3.97
N GLN A 327 27.47 -20.60 5.11
CA GLN A 327 26.72 -19.89 6.12
C GLN A 327 27.56 -19.73 7.37
N LYS A 328 27.58 -18.53 7.94
CA LYS A 328 28.28 -18.24 9.19
C LYS A 328 27.46 -17.24 10.00
N GLU A 329 27.27 -17.55 11.29
CA GLU A 329 26.73 -16.58 12.22
C GLU A 329 27.69 -15.41 12.38
N GLU A 330 27.16 -14.21 12.31
CA GLU A 330 27.90 -12.96 12.39
C GLU A 330 27.09 -11.91 13.15
N THR A 331 27.77 -10.93 13.73
CA THR A 331 27.14 -9.76 14.34
C THR A 331 27.55 -8.52 13.55
N VAL A 332 26.57 -7.84 12.96
CA VAL A 332 26.77 -6.60 12.19
C VAL A 332 26.00 -5.46 12.86
N GLY A 333 26.69 -4.39 13.22
CA GLY A 333 26.08 -3.25 13.91
C GLY A 333 25.36 -3.60 15.22
N GLY A 334 25.82 -4.65 15.93
CA GLY A 334 25.20 -5.15 17.15
C GLY A 334 24.05 -6.14 16.94
N VAL A 335 23.66 -6.43 15.70
CA VAL A 335 22.58 -7.37 15.36
C VAL A 335 23.16 -8.68 14.87
N LYS A 336 22.70 -9.80 15.45
CA LYS A 336 23.07 -11.15 15.03
C LYS A 336 22.29 -11.60 13.80
N GLY A 337 22.90 -12.45 12.99
CA GLY A 337 22.31 -13.03 11.80
C GLY A 337 23.25 -13.99 11.11
N ILE A 338 22.92 -14.35 9.88
CA ILE A 338 23.69 -15.26 9.04
C ILE A 338 24.30 -14.50 7.87
N ARG A 339 25.61 -14.63 7.68
CA ARG A 339 26.31 -14.24 6.45
C ARG A 339 26.29 -15.42 5.48
N PHE A 340 25.71 -15.22 4.31
CA PHE A 340 25.74 -16.13 3.17
C PHE A 340 26.87 -15.68 2.24
N LYS A 341 27.92 -16.49 2.11
CA LYS A 341 29.06 -16.20 1.24
C LYS A 341 29.08 -17.14 0.07
N ALA A 342 29.08 -16.60 -1.12
CA ALA A 342 29.12 -17.35 -2.36
C ALA A 342 30.55 -17.69 -2.83
N ALA A 343 30.66 -18.62 -3.79
CA ALA A 343 31.94 -19.05 -4.36
C ALA A 343 32.66 -17.92 -5.13
N ASN A 344 31.91 -16.94 -5.67
CA ASN A 344 32.46 -15.75 -6.34
C ASN A 344 33.03 -14.71 -5.36
N GLY A 345 32.98 -14.95 -4.04
CA GLY A 345 33.49 -14.06 -3.00
C GLY A 345 32.48 -13.07 -2.46
N ASN A 346 31.37 -12.82 -3.17
CA ASN A 346 30.30 -11.93 -2.74
C ASN A 346 29.50 -12.54 -1.58
N SER A 347 28.87 -11.69 -0.79
CA SER A 347 28.08 -12.15 0.35
C SER A 347 26.93 -11.20 0.67
N ILE A 348 25.89 -11.72 1.32
CA ILE A 348 24.82 -10.96 1.95
C ILE A 348 24.70 -11.34 3.42
N PHE A 349 24.32 -10.38 4.25
CA PHE A 349 23.99 -10.63 5.66
C PHE A 349 22.47 -10.58 5.82
N MET A 350 21.92 -11.56 6.55
CA MET A 350 20.50 -11.65 6.88
C MET A 350 20.34 -11.69 8.41
N PRO A 351 19.76 -10.65 9.03
CA PRO A 351 19.61 -10.58 10.48
C PRO A 351 18.59 -11.60 11.01
N TYR A 352 18.71 -11.96 12.28
CA TYR A 352 17.62 -12.60 12.99
C TYR A 352 16.49 -11.58 13.19
N THR A 353 15.31 -11.88 12.68
CA THR A 353 14.21 -10.92 12.57
C THR A 353 13.14 -11.10 13.63
N GLY A 354 13.03 -12.33 14.19
CA GLY A 354 11.81 -12.69 14.89
C GLY A 354 10.58 -12.68 13.94
N TYR A 355 9.43 -12.30 14.45
CA TYR A 355 8.17 -12.26 13.72
C TYR A 355 7.19 -11.26 14.33
N ARG A 356 6.12 -10.93 13.62
CA ARG A 356 4.98 -10.18 14.11
C ARG A 356 3.75 -11.10 14.20
N LYS A 357 3.00 -11.02 15.30
CA LYS A 357 1.70 -11.66 15.46
C LYS A 357 0.66 -10.60 15.84
N GLY A 358 -0.35 -10.42 15.01
CA GLY A 358 -1.24 -9.28 15.14
C GLY A 358 -0.46 -7.97 15.05
N GLN A 359 -0.60 -7.13 16.05
CA GLN A 359 0.15 -5.87 16.19
C GLN A 359 1.45 -6.02 17.00
N VAL A 360 1.72 -7.19 17.56
CA VAL A 360 2.86 -7.42 18.45
C VAL A 360 4.05 -7.96 17.64
N VAL A 361 5.16 -7.23 17.70
CA VAL A 361 6.44 -7.65 17.15
C VAL A 361 7.25 -8.36 18.24
N THR A 362 7.66 -9.59 17.96
CA THR A 362 8.57 -10.37 18.78
C THR A 362 9.92 -10.40 18.10
N THR A 363 10.88 -9.63 18.59
CA THR A 363 12.26 -9.65 18.09
C THR A 363 13.00 -10.88 18.59
N SER A 364 14.00 -11.33 17.85
CA SER A 364 14.85 -12.45 18.23
C SER A 364 16.30 -12.12 17.91
N ASP A 365 17.22 -12.58 18.75
CA ASP A 365 18.67 -12.58 18.51
C ASP A 365 19.23 -13.98 18.18
N ALA A 366 18.34 -14.95 17.96
CA ALA A 366 18.64 -16.33 17.70
C ALA A 366 17.86 -16.96 16.54
N GLU A 367 16.80 -16.30 16.05
CA GLU A 367 15.94 -16.81 14.98
C GLU A 367 15.52 -15.71 13.99
N GLY A 368 15.63 -16.01 12.71
CA GLY A 368 15.13 -15.17 11.61
C GLY A 368 14.15 -15.93 10.73
N LEU A 369 13.01 -15.31 10.42
CA LEU A 369 11.99 -15.87 9.55
C LEU A 369 11.73 -14.95 8.38
N TYR A 370 11.81 -15.52 7.18
CA TYR A 370 11.65 -14.77 5.92
C TYR A 370 10.67 -15.47 5.00
N TRP A 371 9.72 -14.73 4.46
CA TRP A 371 8.81 -15.25 3.45
C TRP A 371 9.53 -15.58 2.14
N THR A 372 9.12 -16.67 1.51
CA THR A 372 9.22 -16.88 0.08
C THR A 372 7.88 -16.52 -0.55
N GLY A 373 7.80 -16.38 -1.87
CA GLY A 373 6.52 -16.26 -2.57
C GLY A 373 5.83 -17.59 -2.83
N SER A 374 6.45 -18.72 -2.45
CA SER A 374 5.92 -20.05 -2.75
C SER A 374 4.90 -20.50 -1.72
N HIS A 375 3.71 -20.83 -2.22
CA HIS A 375 2.63 -21.43 -1.43
C HIS A 375 2.97 -22.89 -1.04
N TYR A 376 2.39 -23.38 0.06
CA TYR A 376 2.50 -24.78 0.47
C TYR A 376 1.23 -25.54 0.11
N ASP A 377 1.32 -26.40 -0.91
CA ASP A 377 0.17 -27.04 -1.55
C ASP A 377 -0.62 -28.04 -0.68
N ILE A 378 -0.03 -28.53 0.42
CA ILE A 378 -0.66 -29.56 1.27
C ILE A 378 -1.60 -28.93 2.29
N VAL A 379 -1.22 -27.79 2.87
CA VAL A 379 -2.02 -27.09 3.90
C VAL A 379 -2.07 -25.61 3.57
N ASN A 380 -3.24 -25.10 3.18
CA ASN A 380 -3.43 -23.73 2.73
C ASN A 380 -3.04 -22.66 3.77
N ASP A 381 -3.03 -22.99 5.06
CA ASP A 381 -2.67 -22.05 6.13
C ASP A 381 -1.17 -21.77 6.23
N TYR A 382 -0.35 -22.52 5.50
CA TYR A 382 1.11 -22.41 5.54
C TYR A 382 1.69 -21.95 4.21
N SER A 383 2.87 -21.31 4.28
CA SER A 383 3.68 -20.97 3.12
C SER A 383 5.15 -21.22 3.42
N HIS A 384 5.95 -21.38 2.37
CA HIS A 384 7.37 -21.64 2.48
C HIS A 384 8.14 -20.42 3.00
N THR A 385 9.14 -20.70 3.84
CA THR A 385 10.01 -19.68 4.44
C THR A 385 11.48 -20.08 4.36
N LEU A 386 12.35 -19.09 4.48
CA LEU A 386 13.72 -19.29 4.93
C LEU A 386 13.75 -19.10 6.44
N LYS A 387 14.24 -20.09 7.15
CA LYS A 387 14.46 -20.06 8.60
C LYS A 387 15.96 -19.97 8.91
N LEU A 388 16.33 -18.97 9.70
CA LEU A 388 17.67 -18.81 10.24
C LEU A 388 17.65 -19.18 11.71
N SER A 389 18.62 -19.98 12.18
CA SER A 389 18.74 -20.33 13.58
C SER A 389 20.15 -20.85 13.91
N ALA A 390 20.71 -20.42 15.04
CA ALA A 390 21.95 -20.96 15.63
C ALA A 390 23.09 -21.19 14.61
N GLY A 391 23.35 -20.23 13.74
CA GLY A 391 24.43 -20.28 12.76
C GLY A 391 24.11 -21.08 11.49
N SER A 392 22.89 -21.53 11.30
CA SER A 392 22.44 -22.29 10.13
C SER A 392 21.20 -21.68 9.49
N ALA A 393 20.97 -22.01 8.23
CA ALA A 393 19.78 -21.64 7.48
C ALA A 393 19.14 -22.87 6.84
N ALA A 394 17.81 -22.91 6.80
CA ALA A 394 17.05 -24.01 6.21
C ALA A 394 15.75 -23.50 5.59
N CYS A 395 15.23 -24.26 4.62
CA CYS A 395 13.84 -24.08 4.17
C CYS A 395 12.89 -24.51 5.29
N GLY A 396 11.82 -23.76 5.50
CA GLY A 396 10.82 -24.00 6.53
C GLY A 396 9.41 -23.68 6.06
N LEU A 397 8.48 -23.76 6.99
CA LEU A 397 7.08 -23.38 6.81
C LEU A 397 6.66 -22.47 7.96
N SER A 398 5.78 -21.50 7.67
CA SER A 398 5.14 -20.66 8.69
C SER A 398 3.68 -20.42 8.33
N THR A 399 2.84 -20.16 9.33
CA THR A 399 1.43 -19.81 9.13
C THR A 399 1.32 -18.41 8.52
N ARG A 400 0.44 -18.26 7.54
CA ARG A 400 0.32 -17.06 6.69
C ARG A 400 -0.11 -15.78 7.42
N ASN A 401 -0.69 -15.90 8.61
CA ASN A 401 -1.06 -14.76 9.46
C ASN A 401 0.14 -14.12 10.19
N LEU A 402 1.29 -14.79 10.24
CA LEU A 402 2.46 -14.16 10.82
C LEU A 402 3.02 -13.07 9.90
N GLY A 403 3.47 -11.99 10.49
CA GLY A 403 4.28 -11.00 9.78
C GLY A 403 5.75 -11.43 9.80
N LEU A 404 6.31 -11.68 8.63
CA LEU A 404 7.73 -12.04 8.47
C LEU A 404 8.44 -11.05 7.56
N ALA A 405 9.77 -11.01 7.67
CA ALA A 405 10.60 -10.19 6.79
C ALA A 405 10.60 -10.72 5.36
N VAL A 406 10.93 -9.87 4.41
CA VAL A 406 11.13 -10.24 3.01
C VAL A 406 12.50 -9.75 2.54
N ARG A 407 13.30 -10.67 2.02
CA ARG A 407 14.51 -10.38 1.26
C ARG A 407 14.21 -10.58 -0.20
N SER A 408 14.08 -9.48 -0.94
CA SER A 408 13.72 -9.54 -2.35
C SER A 408 14.85 -10.08 -3.22
N VAL A 409 14.46 -10.58 -4.39
CA VAL A 409 15.36 -11.04 -5.44
C VAL A 409 15.03 -10.36 -6.77
N ARG A 410 16.02 -10.35 -7.68
CA ARG A 410 15.85 -9.99 -9.09
C ARG A 410 16.35 -11.12 -9.97
N LYS A 411 15.73 -11.31 -11.11
CA LYS A 411 16.27 -12.26 -12.10
C LYS A 411 17.69 -11.82 -12.49
N THR A 412 18.60 -12.78 -12.60
CA THR A 412 19.95 -12.54 -13.12
C THR A 412 19.87 -12.34 -14.63
N THR A 413 19.38 -11.22 -15.05
CA THR A 413 19.41 -10.80 -16.46
C THR A 413 20.49 -9.78 -16.69
N GLY A 414 21.22 -9.40 -15.62
CA GLY A 414 22.19 -8.34 -15.62
C GLY A 414 23.62 -8.84 -15.78
N LEU A 415 24.41 -8.06 -16.45
CA LEU A 415 25.86 -8.15 -16.46
C LEU A 415 26.40 -7.15 -15.44
N HIS A 416 27.37 -7.58 -14.62
CA HIS A 416 28.13 -6.69 -13.77
C HIS A 416 29.42 -6.36 -14.51
N PRO A 417 29.59 -5.15 -15.03
CA PRO A 417 30.80 -4.76 -15.68
C PRO A 417 31.98 -4.84 -14.70
N LEU A 418 32.99 -5.62 -15.05
CA LEU A 418 34.22 -5.71 -14.24
C LEU A 418 35.02 -4.40 -14.28
N SER A 419 34.81 -3.59 -15.31
CA SER A 419 35.40 -2.27 -15.51
C SER A 419 34.59 -1.50 -16.55
N ASN A 420 34.76 -0.21 -16.59
CA ASN A 420 34.30 0.63 -17.68
C ASN A 420 35.41 1.58 -18.11
N ARG A 421 35.39 1.98 -19.35
CA ARG A 421 36.30 2.97 -19.86
C ARG A 421 35.62 4.33 -19.94
N LEU A 422 36.18 5.29 -19.28
CA LEU A 422 35.76 6.67 -19.40
C LEU A 422 36.51 7.30 -20.60
N VAL A 423 35.75 7.74 -21.58
CA VAL A 423 36.25 8.52 -22.69
C VAL A 423 35.83 9.97 -22.46
N VAL A 424 36.81 10.81 -22.10
CA VAL A 424 36.61 12.24 -21.89
C VAL A 424 37.07 12.95 -23.13
N GLY A 425 36.22 13.77 -23.70
CA GLY A 425 36.66 14.60 -24.79
C GLY A 425 35.58 14.96 -25.79
N ASP A 426 36.05 15.63 -26.80
CA ASP A 426 35.26 16.17 -27.89
C ASP A 426 34.81 15.04 -28.84
N LEU A 427 33.77 14.34 -28.46
CA LEU A 427 33.04 13.53 -29.41
C LEU A 427 32.14 14.50 -30.21
N GLU A 428 32.60 14.94 -31.37
CA GLU A 428 31.90 15.84 -32.27
C GLU A 428 31.61 17.26 -31.71
N ASN A 429 32.58 17.87 -31.01
CA ASN A 429 32.55 19.23 -30.46
C ASN A 429 31.47 19.51 -29.40
N ASN A 430 30.96 18.49 -28.69
CA ASN A 430 29.82 18.66 -27.77
C ASN A 430 30.20 18.60 -26.29
N GLY A 431 31.48 18.49 -25.92
CA GLY A 431 31.88 18.40 -24.52
C GLY A 431 31.30 17.24 -23.75
N ARG A 432 30.96 16.13 -24.41
CA ARG A 432 30.38 14.92 -23.78
C ARG A 432 31.39 14.17 -22.93
N ILE A 433 30.88 13.47 -21.94
CA ILE A 433 31.56 12.34 -21.32
C ILE A 433 30.90 11.08 -21.87
N ARG A 434 31.69 10.15 -22.42
CA ARG A 434 31.22 8.83 -22.81
C ARG A 434 31.76 7.77 -21.88
N ILE A 435 30.87 6.91 -21.39
CA ILE A 435 31.18 5.72 -20.62
C ILE A 435 31.03 4.53 -21.57
N GLU A 436 32.13 3.98 -22.05
CA GLU A 436 32.10 2.84 -22.95
C GLU A 436 32.09 1.53 -22.17
N LEU A 437 31.02 0.76 -22.34
CA LEU A 437 30.92 -0.63 -21.91
C LEU A 437 31.42 -1.58 -23.00
N TYR A 438 31.04 -1.30 -24.23
CA TYR A 438 31.55 -1.91 -25.43
C TYR A 438 31.33 -0.99 -26.63
N ASN A 439 32.33 -0.90 -27.48
CA ASN A 439 32.20 -0.21 -28.77
C ASN A 439 33.13 -0.88 -29.78
N GLU A 440 32.53 -1.56 -30.78
CA GLU A 440 33.27 -2.22 -31.85
C GLU A 440 34.17 -1.26 -32.64
N TYR A 441 33.82 0.04 -32.67
CA TYR A 441 34.54 1.10 -33.36
C TYR A 441 35.39 1.95 -32.42
N GLY A 442 35.37 1.66 -31.12
CA GLY A 442 36.00 2.46 -30.07
C GLY A 442 37.13 1.74 -29.35
N ALA A 443 37.46 2.32 -28.21
CA ALA A 443 38.60 1.89 -27.41
C ALA A 443 38.37 0.60 -26.64
N THR A 444 37.10 0.20 -26.44
CA THR A 444 36.69 -1.02 -25.74
C THR A 444 36.53 -2.23 -26.64
N LYS A 445 36.80 -2.10 -27.95
CA LYS A 445 36.73 -3.23 -28.89
C LYS A 445 37.50 -4.47 -28.42
N ASN A 446 38.74 -4.27 -27.97
CA ASN A 446 39.66 -5.33 -27.55
C ASN A 446 39.69 -5.54 -26.01
N ALA A 447 39.01 -4.68 -25.25
CA ALA A 447 38.93 -4.74 -23.81
C ALA A 447 37.52 -4.33 -23.34
N PRO A 448 36.50 -5.09 -23.67
CA PRO A 448 35.12 -4.75 -23.32
C PRO A 448 34.91 -4.83 -21.81
N ALA A 449 34.13 -3.90 -21.29
CA ALA A 449 33.71 -3.91 -19.88
C ALA A 449 32.63 -4.97 -19.62
N VAL A 450 31.89 -5.32 -20.65
CA VAL A 450 30.89 -6.40 -20.66
C VAL A 450 31.14 -7.32 -21.84
N ASN A 451 30.81 -8.62 -21.71
CA ASN A 451 30.86 -9.51 -22.86
C ASN A 451 29.70 -9.18 -23.81
N PRO A 452 29.97 -8.61 -25.01
CA PRO A 452 28.92 -8.16 -25.92
C PRO A 452 28.00 -9.30 -26.37
N ALA A 453 28.49 -10.53 -26.49
CA ALA A 453 27.67 -11.68 -26.88
C ALA A 453 26.65 -12.13 -25.80
N GLN A 454 26.80 -11.68 -24.59
CA GLN A 454 25.86 -11.97 -23.49
C GLN A 454 24.70 -10.99 -23.43
N ILE A 455 24.75 -9.87 -24.16
CA ILE A 455 23.66 -8.90 -24.24
C ILE A 455 22.54 -9.47 -25.11
N LYS A 456 21.53 -10.08 -24.46
CA LYS A 456 20.38 -10.67 -25.15
C LYS A 456 19.12 -10.36 -24.38
N PHE A 457 18.22 -9.58 -24.97
CA PHE A 457 16.97 -9.16 -24.33
C PHE A 457 15.85 -8.93 -25.34
N SER A 458 14.61 -8.91 -24.87
CA SER A 458 13.41 -8.86 -25.71
C SER A 458 12.54 -7.62 -25.52
N LYS A 459 12.72 -6.87 -24.44
CA LYS A 459 11.90 -5.69 -24.16
C LYS A 459 12.70 -4.48 -23.71
N ASN A 460 13.43 -4.64 -22.63
CA ASN A 460 13.99 -3.50 -21.89
C ASN A 460 15.41 -3.78 -21.45
N MET A 461 16.21 -2.73 -21.42
CA MET A 461 17.51 -2.73 -20.78
C MET A 461 17.66 -1.48 -19.91
N VAL A 462 18.15 -1.65 -18.69
CA VAL A 462 18.44 -0.57 -17.73
C VAL A 462 19.90 -0.64 -17.35
N VAL A 463 20.61 0.48 -17.40
CA VAL A 463 21.99 0.60 -16.93
C VAL A 463 22.04 1.50 -15.72
N THR A 464 22.53 0.96 -14.61
CA THR A 464 22.75 1.71 -13.37
C THR A 464 24.24 2.04 -13.23
N PHE A 465 24.56 3.30 -13.02
CA PHE A 465 25.93 3.74 -12.83
C PHE A 465 26.04 4.77 -11.71
N ASN A 466 27.20 4.79 -11.05
CA ASN A 466 27.56 5.80 -10.07
C ASN A 466 28.61 6.72 -10.66
N ILE A 467 28.45 8.01 -10.41
CA ILE A 467 29.41 9.05 -10.83
C ILE A 467 29.84 9.87 -9.63
N THR A 468 31.13 10.16 -9.52
CA THR A 468 31.72 11.02 -8.49
C THR A 468 32.77 11.94 -9.09
N GLY A 469 33.07 13.06 -8.40
CA GLY A 469 34.01 14.04 -8.84
C GLY A 469 33.39 15.20 -9.60
N ILE A 470 32.08 15.37 -9.57
CA ILE A 470 31.34 16.54 -10.07
C ILE A 470 31.27 17.60 -8.97
N ALA A 471 31.00 17.19 -7.74
CA ALA A 471 30.83 18.11 -6.61
C ALA A 471 32.10 18.94 -6.36
N GLY A 472 31.96 20.27 -6.37
CA GLY A 472 33.09 21.21 -6.24
C GLY A 472 34.07 21.25 -7.42
N ASN A 473 33.70 20.63 -8.55
CA ASN A 473 34.53 20.53 -9.74
C ASN A 473 33.86 21.14 -11.00
N LEU A 474 32.76 21.84 -10.84
CA LEU A 474 32.09 22.55 -11.91
C LEU A 474 32.64 23.99 -12.05
N LYS A 475 32.75 24.48 -13.28
CA LYS A 475 33.04 25.88 -13.59
C LYS A 475 31.90 26.78 -13.08
N PRO A 476 32.16 28.05 -12.76
CA PRO A 476 31.08 28.96 -12.32
C PRO A 476 29.97 29.17 -13.35
N THR A 477 30.29 28.95 -14.63
CA THR A 477 29.33 29.08 -15.75
C THR A 477 28.69 27.76 -16.14
N ALA A 478 29.00 26.66 -15.43
CA ALA A 478 28.48 25.33 -15.74
C ALA A 478 26.96 25.24 -15.54
N ALA A 479 26.33 24.35 -16.30
CA ALA A 479 24.94 23.98 -16.08
C ALA A 479 24.76 23.35 -14.70
N THR A 480 23.60 23.53 -14.10
CA THR A 480 23.24 22.93 -12.80
C THR A 480 22.89 21.44 -12.91
N SER A 481 22.70 20.95 -14.12
CA SER A 481 22.41 19.55 -14.42
C SER A 481 22.84 19.18 -15.84
N HIS A 482 23.10 17.90 -16.05
CA HIS A 482 23.55 17.34 -17.33
C HIS A 482 22.67 16.13 -17.67
N ILE A 483 22.34 15.95 -18.94
CA ILE A 483 21.53 14.82 -19.39
C ILE A 483 22.44 13.66 -19.73
N ALA A 484 22.18 12.50 -19.14
CA ALA A 484 22.83 11.24 -19.47
C ALA A 484 21.86 10.33 -20.22
N GLY A 485 22.29 9.74 -21.31
CA GLY A 485 21.48 8.87 -22.15
C GLY A 485 22.22 7.63 -22.63
N LEU A 486 21.48 6.61 -23.02
CA LEU A 486 21.99 5.32 -23.48
C LEU A 486 22.20 5.34 -24.99
N GLU A 487 23.37 4.82 -25.44
CA GLU A 487 23.70 4.56 -26.82
C GLU A 487 23.89 3.07 -27.00
N PHE A 488 23.00 2.43 -27.73
CA PHE A 488 23.02 0.98 -27.95
C PHE A 488 22.72 0.61 -29.39
N ALA A 489 23.47 -0.35 -29.92
CA ALA A 489 23.12 -1.07 -31.14
C ALA A 489 23.51 -2.55 -31.00
N ASP A 490 22.62 -3.47 -31.41
CA ASP A 490 22.91 -4.90 -31.45
C ASP A 490 23.78 -5.28 -32.66
N GLU A 491 24.26 -6.54 -32.72
CA GLU A 491 25.13 -7.02 -33.79
C GLU A 491 24.52 -6.86 -35.19
N SER A 492 23.20 -6.96 -35.29
CA SER A 492 22.46 -6.87 -36.55
C SER A 492 22.03 -5.46 -36.94
N TRP A 493 22.16 -4.47 -36.03
CA TRP A 493 21.57 -3.14 -36.12
C TRP A 493 20.04 -3.11 -36.14
N ALA A 494 19.39 -4.26 -35.96
CA ALA A 494 17.93 -4.35 -35.92
C ALA A 494 17.35 -3.72 -34.62
N VAL A 495 18.07 -3.84 -33.54
CA VAL A 495 17.76 -3.18 -32.29
C VAL A 495 18.78 -2.10 -32.04
N ASN A 496 18.33 -0.85 -32.01
CA ASN A 496 19.21 0.29 -31.69
C ASN A 496 18.44 1.36 -30.90
N HIS A 497 19.18 2.09 -30.10
CA HIS A 497 18.70 3.22 -29.33
C HIS A 497 19.82 4.28 -29.26
N TRP A 498 19.48 5.48 -29.69
CA TRP A 498 20.38 6.61 -29.67
C TRP A 498 19.67 7.73 -28.91
N SER A 499 20.12 7.99 -27.67
CA SER A 499 19.57 9.08 -26.89
C SER A 499 19.82 10.41 -27.57
N GLY A 500 18.77 11.21 -27.72
CA GLY A 500 18.90 12.61 -28.15
C GLY A 500 19.51 13.51 -27.07
N LEU A 501 19.79 12.99 -25.87
CA LEU A 501 20.23 13.72 -24.69
C LEU A 501 19.32 14.94 -24.42
N SER A 502 18.02 14.73 -24.55
CA SER A 502 16.96 15.75 -24.45
C SER A 502 16.28 15.77 -23.08
N GLY A 503 16.56 14.77 -22.22
CA GLY A 503 15.90 14.58 -20.93
C GLY A 503 14.53 13.94 -21.07
N ASP A 504 14.37 13.05 -22.04
CA ASP A 504 13.15 12.25 -22.18
C ASP A 504 13.07 11.14 -21.10
N LYS A 505 12.04 10.30 -21.18
CA LYS A 505 11.79 9.25 -20.17
C LYS A 505 12.91 8.20 -20.06
N TYR A 506 13.80 8.10 -21.04
CA TYR A 506 14.90 7.13 -21.10
C TYR A 506 16.19 7.68 -20.52
N ASP A 507 16.28 8.99 -20.37
CA ASP A 507 17.46 9.74 -19.95
C ASP A 507 17.46 9.96 -18.43
N ALA A 508 18.66 10.13 -17.86
CA ALA A 508 18.85 10.57 -16.50
C ALA A 508 19.29 12.03 -16.43
N THR A 509 18.78 12.78 -15.45
CA THR A 509 19.28 14.12 -15.14
C THR A 509 20.33 14.03 -14.03
N VAL A 510 21.57 14.30 -14.38
CA VAL A 510 22.74 14.26 -13.48
C VAL A 510 22.90 15.63 -12.83
N HIS A 511 22.65 15.73 -11.53
CA HIS A 511 22.78 16.98 -10.75
C HIS A 511 24.09 17.10 -9.97
N GLY A 512 24.91 16.05 -9.92
CA GLY A 512 26.15 16.00 -9.14
C GLY A 512 26.62 14.57 -8.92
N ASP A 513 27.40 14.37 -7.86
CA ASP A 513 27.82 13.02 -7.47
C ASP A 513 26.58 12.19 -7.05
N GLY A 514 26.50 10.94 -7.52
CA GLY A 514 25.35 10.10 -7.22
C GLY A 514 25.22 8.87 -8.11
N THR A 515 24.14 8.14 -7.92
CA THR A 515 23.77 6.96 -8.72
C THR A 515 22.62 7.33 -9.65
N TYR A 516 22.76 6.97 -10.91
CA TYR A 516 21.83 7.31 -11.98
C TYR A 516 21.48 6.09 -12.80
N LYS A 517 20.35 6.16 -13.52
CA LYS A 517 19.87 5.10 -14.40
C LYS A 517 19.50 5.67 -15.75
N VAL A 518 19.92 4.98 -16.80
CA VAL A 518 19.49 5.21 -18.19
C VAL A 518 18.94 3.89 -18.73
N TRP A 519 18.01 3.97 -19.66
CA TRP A 519 17.34 2.78 -20.11
C TRP A 519 16.81 2.88 -21.55
N MET A 520 16.36 1.77 -22.11
CA MET A 520 15.73 1.71 -23.42
C MET A 520 14.64 0.66 -23.47
N GLU A 521 13.71 0.83 -24.40
CA GLU A 521 12.69 -0.15 -24.76
C GLU A 521 12.90 -0.64 -26.19
N THR A 522 12.57 -1.89 -26.45
CA THR A 522 12.53 -2.46 -27.80
C THR A 522 11.36 -3.41 -27.96
N THR A 523 10.86 -3.54 -29.16
CA THR A 523 9.84 -4.52 -29.57
C THR A 523 10.43 -5.73 -30.26
N SER A 524 11.74 -5.75 -30.48
CA SER A 524 12.49 -6.80 -31.15
C SER A 524 13.54 -7.40 -30.22
N ASN A 525 13.88 -8.66 -30.45
CA ASN A 525 14.93 -9.33 -29.68
C ASN A 525 16.30 -8.79 -30.07
N ALA A 526 17.03 -8.24 -29.11
CA ALA A 526 18.42 -7.86 -29.26
C ALA A 526 19.32 -9.08 -29.06
N ALA A 527 20.35 -9.22 -29.90
CA ALA A 527 21.34 -10.30 -29.83
C ALA A 527 22.75 -9.74 -30.04
N GLY A 528 23.53 -9.76 -28.96
CA GLY A 528 24.86 -9.17 -28.93
C GLY A 528 24.84 -7.63 -28.87
N ALA A 529 26.01 -7.01 -28.82
CA ALA A 529 26.16 -5.57 -28.90
C ALA A 529 27.29 -5.19 -29.84
N LYS A 530 27.09 -4.17 -30.66
CA LYS A 530 28.12 -3.44 -31.42
C LYS A 530 28.51 -2.14 -30.76
N VAL A 531 27.51 -1.43 -30.24
CA VAL A 531 27.70 -0.20 -29.47
C VAL A 531 26.93 -0.35 -28.17
N PHE A 532 27.57 -0.03 -27.07
CA PHE A 532 26.97 0.00 -25.75
C PHE A 532 27.69 1.02 -24.87
N CYS A 533 27.16 2.21 -24.85
CA CYS A 533 27.76 3.37 -24.18
C CYS A 533 26.69 4.16 -23.41
N ILE A 534 27.14 4.99 -22.50
CA ILE A 534 26.35 6.07 -21.90
C ILE A 534 27.03 7.38 -22.24
N ASP A 535 26.30 8.33 -22.78
CA ASP A 535 26.78 9.68 -23.03
C ASP A 535 26.20 10.67 -22.02
N ILE A 536 27.02 11.60 -21.52
CA ILE A 536 26.59 12.69 -20.64
C ILE A 536 26.89 14.00 -21.35
N LYS A 537 25.85 14.73 -21.70
CA LYS A 537 25.90 15.94 -22.51
C LYS A 537 26.63 17.09 -21.78
N ASN A 538 27.57 17.72 -22.45
CA ASN A 538 28.29 18.94 -22.02
C ASN A 538 29.07 18.79 -20.71
N LEU A 539 29.06 17.66 -20.02
CA LEU A 539 29.72 17.54 -18.72
C LEU A 539 31.23 17.80 -18.80
N ALA A 540 31.92 17.31 -19.85
CA ALA A 540 33.37 17.55 -20.01
C ALA A 540 33.69 19.04 -20.17
N ALA A 541 32.84 19.79 -20.86
CA ALA A 541 32.99 21.23 -21.06
C ALA A 541 32.80 22.02 -19.75
N ASP A 542 31.97 21.51 -18.87
CA ASP A 542 31.58 22.17 -17.62
C ASP A 542 32.48 21.83 -16.42
N LEU A 543 33.27 20.75 -16.50
CA LEU A 543 34.22 20.39 -15.45
C LEU A 543 35.47 21.31 -15.46
N ILE A 544 35.99 21.64 -14.26
CA ILE A 544 37.26 22.29 -14.07
C ILE A 544 38.40 21.30 -14.40
N ASP A 545 38.29 20.07 -13.90
CA ASP A 545 39.29 19.02 -14.05
C ASP A 545 38.56 17.67 -14.26
N SER A 546 38.53 17.23 -15.50
CA SER A 546 37.90 15.96 -15.87
C SER A 546 38.58 14.70 -15.32
N SER A 547 39.86 14.81 -14.91
CA SER A 547 40.60 13.68 -14.33
C SER A 547 40.09 13.25 -12.95
N LYS A 548 39.34 14.12 -12.27
CA LYS A 548 38.69 13.82 -10.99
C LYS A 548 37.45 12.98 -11.14
N LEU A 549 36.87 12.95 -12.34
CA LEU A 549 35.64 12.20 -12.59
C LEU A 549 35.90 10.69 -12.50
N LYS A 550 35.10 10.01 -11.72
CA LYS A 550 35.07 8.55 -11.64
C LYS A 550 33.67 8.06 -11.91
N VAL A 551 33.56 7.06 -12.76
CA VAL A 551 32.29 6.41 -13.06
C VAL A 551 32.46 4.91 -12.84
N ASN A 552 31.46 4.34 -12.19
CA ASN A 552 31.36 2.89 -12.01
C ASN A 552 29.98 2.44 -12.49
N VAL A 553 29.93 1.58 -13.49
CA VAL A 553 28.69 0.95 -13.90
C VAL A 553 28.40 -0.21 -12.94
N ILE A 554 27.31 -0.06 -12.20
CA ILE A 554 26.92 -0.98 -11.14
C ILE A 554 26.25 -2.23 -11.73
N SER A 555 25.32 -2.03 -12.65
CA SER A 555 24.60 -3.14 -13.30
C SER A 555 24.08 -2.77 -14.68
N VAL A 556 23.90 -3.81 -15.49
CA VAL A 556 23.18 -3.78 -16.75
C VAL A 556 22.09 -4.83 -16.63
N ASP A 557 20.87 -4.40 -16.45
CA ASP A 557 19.70 -5.25 -16.22
C ASP A 557 18.84 -5.27 -17.48
N PHE A 558 18.36 -6.44 -17.90
CA PHE A 558 17.51 -6.59 -19.07
C PHE A 558 16.54 -7.78 -18.96
N ASP A 559 15.43 -7.71 -19.70
CA ASP A 559 14.47 -8.79 -19.82
C ASP A 559 14.96 -9.83 -20.82
N ARG A 560 14.76 -11.10 -20.52
CA ARG A 560 15.00 -12.20 -21.46
C ARG A 560 13.70 -12.73 -22.03
#